data_cd1b139ebdf2ffc9703ae55fcf50ceb4
#
_entry.id   cd1b139ebdf2ffc9703ae55fcf50ceb4
#
_cell.length_a   1.000
_cell.length_b   1.000
_cell.length_c   1.000
_cell.angle_alpha   90.00
_cell.angle_beta   90.00
_cell.angle_gamma   90.00
#
_symmetry.space_group_name_H-M   'P 1'
#
loop_
_entity.id
_entity.type
_entity.pdbx_description
1 polymer ?
#
loop_
_entity_poly.entity_id
_entity_poly.type
_entity_poly.pdbx_seq_one_letter_code
_entity_poly.pdbx_strand_id
1 'polypeptide(L)'
;MGQVQRAEVFTPRAVERADVVIDTQITFAHRPRSITLVNLSSHGFMGECPAGVPLRSRISLDIPGLGPLEGCVRWAVGRRVGGRFDTPLNDAQLAEAMAAAFA
;
A
#
# COMPACT_ATOMS: atom_id res chain seq x y z
N MET A 1 10.64 29.49 12.05
CA MET A 1 10.67 29.08 11.94
C MET A 1 10.65 28.72 11.79
N GLY A 2 10.59 28.26 11.75
CA GLY A 2 10.44 27.43 11.64
C GLY A 2 10.51 26.91 11.40
N GLN A 3 10.50 26.63 11.45
CA GLN A 3 10.36 25.90 11.21
C GLN A 3 10.23 25.37 11.10
N VAL A 4 10.10 25.50 11.30
CA VAL A 4 9.69 24.75 11.16
C VAL A 4 9.56 24.45 10.66
N GLN A 5 9.56 24.45 10.69
CA GLN A 5 9.30 23.90 10.26
C GLN A 5 9.35 23.46 9.79
N ARG A 6 9.33 23.33 9.92
CA ARG A 6 9.31 22.72 9.47
C ARG A 6 9.13 22.09 9.37
N ALA A 7 9.07 22.01 9.47
CA ALA A 7 8.68 21.23 9.42
C ALA A 7 8.26 20.93 9.15
N GLU A 8 8.19 20.90 9.26
CA GLU A 8 7.75 20.44 8.97
C GLU A 8 7.39 20.23 8.30
N VAL A 9 7.08 20.43 8.28
CA VAL A 9 6.91 20.19 7.44
C VAL A 9 6.95 19.68 6.67
N PHE A 10 7.04 19.35 6.57
CA PHE A 10 7.33 18.60 5.80
C PHE A 10 7.11 17.45 6.00
N THR A 11 7.03 17.31 6.05
CA THR A 11 6.75 16.18 6.76
C THR A 11 5.41 15.46 6.56
N PRO A 12 4.36 16.02 6.11
CA PRO A 12 3.14 15.28 5.76
C PRO A 12 3.42 14.09 4.86
N ARG A 13 4.40 14.21 3.99
CA ARG A 13 4.76 13.13 3.09
C ARG A 13 5.34 11.93 3.84
N ALA A 14 6.10 12.18 4.88
CA ALA A 14 6.66 11.12 5.69
C ALA A 14 5.57 10.37 6.44
N VAL A 15 4.50 11.06 6.83
CA VAL A 15 3.37 10.45 7.49
C VAL A 15 2.56 9.59 6.52
N GLU A 16 2.51 9.98 5.25
CA GLU A 16 1.72 9.28 4.25
C GLU A 16 2.37 8.02 3.72
N ARG A 17 3.63 7.80 4.02
CA ARG A 17 4.38 6.65 3.51
C ARG A 17 5.02 5.91 4.65
N ALA A 18 5.00 4.59 4.55
CA ALA A 18 5.66 3.76 5.54
C ALA A 18 6.29 2.56 4.87
N ASP A 19 7.53 2.28 5.25
CA ASP A 19 8.18 1.04 4.91
C ASP A 19 7.62 -0.03 5.82
N VAL A 20 7.20 -1.14 5.22
CA VAL A 20 6.55 -2.22 5.94
C VAL A 20 7.07 -3.55 5.41
N VAL A 21 6.76 -4.62 6.12
CA VAL A 21 6.89 -5.98 5.60
C VAL A 21 5.61 -6.69 6.02
N ILE A 22 4.67 -6.78 5.11
CA ILE A 22 3.35 -7.36 5.39
C ILE A 22 3.06 -8.44 4.37
N ASP A 23 3.00 -9.69 4.84
CA ASP A 23 2.58 -10.79 4.00
C ASP A 23 1.07 -10.83 3.96
N THR A 24 0.51 -10.73 2.76
CA THR A 24 -0.93 -10.72 2.58
C THR A 24 -1.28 -11.30 1.21
N GLN A 25 -2.47 -10.98 0.72
CA GLN A 25 -2.96 -11.50 -0.56
C GLN A 25 -3.44 -10.37 -1.43
N ILE A 26 -3.16 -10.51 -2.73
CA ILE A 26 -3.70 -9.67 -3.78
C ILE A 26 -4.53 -10.56 -4.69
N THR A 27 -5.74 -10.14 -5.00
CA THR A 27 -6.64 -10.90 -5.85
C THR A 27 -6.73 -10.23 -7.21
N PHE A 28 -6.46 -11.01 -8.24
CA PHE A 28 -6.54 -10.59 -9.62
C PHE A 28 -7.25 -11.69 -10.42
N ALA A 29 -8.23 -11.30 -11.24
CA ALA A 29 -9.01 -12.25 -12.05
C ALA A 29 -9.61 -13.35 -11.18
N HIS A 30 -10.15 -12.97 -10.03
CA HIS A 30 -10.79 -13.84 -9.06
C HIS A 30 -9.86 -14.88 -8.42
N ARG A 31 -8.54 -14.70 -8.55
CA ARG A 31 -7.57 -15.62 -7.95
C ARG A 31 -6.69 -14.89 -6.96
N PRO A 32 -6.66 -15.33 -5.70
CA PRO A 32 -5.76 -14.74 -4.72
C PRO A 32 -4.32 -15.20 -4.98
N ARG A 33 -3.39 -14.29 -4.76
CA ARG A 33 -1.96 -14.55 -4.86
C ARG A 33 -1.26 -13.96 -3.66
N SER A 34 -0.18 -14.59 -3.25
CA SER A 34 0.63 -14.06 -2.15
C SER A 34 1.37 -12.81 -2.60
N ILE A 35 1.41 -11.82 -1.74
CA ILE A 35 2.20 -10.61 -1.96
C ILE A 35 2.81 -10.20 -0.63
N THR A 36 4.05 -9.72 -0.68
CA THR A 36 4.69 -9.11 0.47
C THR A 36 4.74 -7.61 0.23
N LEU A 37 3.97 -6.86 0.97
CA LEU A 37 3.99 -5.40 0.87
C LEU A 37 5.27 -4.88 1.50
N VAL A 38 5.94 -3.97 0.81
CA VAL A 38 7.17 -3.34 1.31
C VAL A 38 7.00 -1.84 1.51
N ASN A 39 5.90 -1.28 1.01
CA ASN A 39 5.60 0.14 1.21
C ASN A 39 4.09 0.33 1.14
N LEU A 40 3.58 1.17 2.04
CA LEU A 40 2.17 1.49 2.09
C LEU A 40 2.03 3.00 2.29
N SER A 41 1.13 3.60 1.50
CA SER A 41 0.83 5.02 1.61
C SER A 41 -0.68 5.21 1.55
N SER A 42 -1.11 6.44 1.76
CA SER A 42 -2.54 6.74 1.67
C SER A 42 -3.10 6.48 0.27
N HIS A 43 -2.26 6.60 -0.77
CA HIS A 43 -2.73 6.47 -2.15
C HIS A 43 -2.50 5.10 -2.76
N GLY A 44 -1.60 4.30 -2.22
CA GLY A 44 -1.29 3.03 -2.85
C GLY A 44 -0.28 2.18 -2.09
N PHE A 45 0.28 1.23 -2.81
CA PHE A 45 1.15 0.23 -2.22
C PHE A 45 2.27 -0.15 -3.18
N MET A 46 3.30 -0.76 -2.62
CA MET A 46 4.35 -1.43 -3.38
C MET A 46 4.66 -2.75 -2.70
N GLY A 47 4.89 -3.79 -3.48
CA GLY A 47 5.18 -5.09 -2.92
C GLY A 47 5.84 -6.03 -3.91
N GLU A 48 6.15 -7.22 -3.42
CA GLU A 48 6.68 -8.30 -4.23
C GLU A 48 5.63 -9.38 -4.36
N CYS A 49 5.29 -9.70 -5.60
CA CYS A 49 4.32 -10.73 -5.93
C CYS A 49 4.99 -11.73 -6.88
N PRO A 50 5.43 -12.90 -6.34
CA PRO A 50 6.14 -13.88 -7.19
C PRO A 50 5.33 -14.35 -8.39
N ALA A 51 4.02 -14.44 -8.26
CA ALA A 51 3.16 -14.86 -9.36
C ALA A 51 3.00 -13.78 -10.43
N GLY A 52 3.31 -12.54 -10.07
CA GLY A 52 3.15 -11.40 -10.96
C GLY A 52 1.70 -10.95 -11.10
N VAL A 53 1.51 -9.69 -11.43
CA VAL A 53 0.18 -9.14 -11.76
C VAL A 53 0.39 -8.19 -12.91
N PRO A 54 -0.37 -8.35 -13.99
CA PRO A 54 -0.17 -7.51 -15.17
C PRO A 54 -0.45 -6.04 -14.91
N LEU A 55 0.27 -5.20 -15.63
CA LEU A 55 0.06 -3.76 -15.58
C LEU A 55 -1.40 -3.43 -15.88
N ARG A 56 -1.94 -2.46 -15.15
CA ARG A 56 -3.31 -1.95 -15.30
C ARG A 56 -4.41 -2.93 -14.88
N SER A 57 -4.02 -4.02 -14.22
CA SER A 57 -5.03 -4.94 -13.69
C SER A 57 -5.80 -4.31 -12.56
N ARG A 58 -7.10 -4.58 -12.52
CA ARG A 58 -7.93 -4.31 -11.36
C ARG A 58 -7.62 -5.35 -10.32
N ILE A 59 -7.39 -4.93 -9.10
CA ILE A 59 -7.02 -5.84 -8.01
C ILE A 59 -7.79 -5.51 -6.75
N SER A 60 -7.81 -6.48 -5.85
CA SER A 60 -8.26 -6.31 -4.48
C SER A 60 -7.09 -6.72 -3.59
N LEU A 61 -6.71 -5.85 -2.68
CA LEU A 61 -5.57 -6.08 -1.80
C LEU A 61 -6.07 -6.14 -0.37
N ASP A 62 -5.77 -7.23 0.32
CA ASP A 62 -6.12 -7.36 1.73
C ASP A 62 -5.15 -6.54 2.56
N ILE A 63 -5.67 -5.60 3.32
CA ILE A 63 -4.84 -4.78 4.21
C ILE A 63 -5.22 -5.12 5.65
N PRO A 64 -4.26 -5.49 6.50
CA PRO A 64 -4.55 -5.77 7.90
C PRO A 64 -5.29 -4.62 8.56
N GLY A 65 -6.35 -4.93 9.29
CA GLY A 65 -7.14 -3.92 9.98
C GLY A 65 -8.20 -3.24 9.13
N LEU A 66 -8.07 -3.30 7.79
CA LEU A 66 -9.01 -2.61 6.90
C LEU A 66 -9.79 -3.55 6.00
N GLY A 67 -9.27 -4.76 5.78
CA GLY A 67 -9.89 -5.70 4.86
C GLY A 67 -9.51 -5.43 3.41
N PRO A 68 -10.30 -5.92 2.44
CA PRO A 68 -9.94 -5.78 1.03
C PRO A 68 -10.15 -4.36 0.54
N LEU A 69 -9.15 -3.85 -0.19
CA LEU A 69 -9.20 -2.54 -0.82
C LEU A 69 -9.04 -2.71 -2.33
N GLU A 70 -9.90 -2.04 -3.07
CA GLU A 70 -9.88 -2.10 -4.53
C GLU A 70 -8.87 -1.11 -5.08
N GLY A 71 -8.22 -1.50 -6.17
CA GLY A 71 -7.24 -0.63 -6.80
C GLY A 71 -6.82 -1.14 -8.16
N CYS A 72 -5.75 -0.53 -8.65
CA CYS A 72 -5.24 -0.82 -9.99
C CYS A 72 -3.72 -0.84 -9.97
N VAL A 73 -3.12 -1.80 -10.68
CA VAL A 73 -1.68 -1.89 -10.83
C VAL A 73 -1.20 -0.78 -11.76
N ARG A 74 -0.26 0.04 -11.28
CA ARG A 74 0.25 1.19 -12.02
C ARG A 74 1.62 0.92 -12.63
N TRP A 75 2.39 0.00 -12.06
CA TRP A 75 3.66 -0.41 -12.64
C TRP A 75 4.00 -1.82 -12.16
N ALA A 76 4.76 -2.52 -12.98
CA ALA A 76 5.21 -3.87 -12.66
C ALA A 76 6.57 -4.08 -13.31
N VAL A 77 7.57 -4.49 -12.51
CA VAL A 77 8.93 -4.75 -12.96
C VAL A 77 9.43 -6.00 -12.26
N GLY A 78 9.65 -7.05 -13.03
CA GLY A 78 10.03 -8.32 -12.45
C GLY A 78 8.96 -8.82 -11.49
N ARG A 79 9.33 -9.03 -10.23
CA ARG A 79 8.40 -9.48 -9.20
C ARG A 79 7.83 -8.31 -8.40
N ARG A 80 8.31 -7.10 -8.66
CA ARG A 80 7.84 -5.90 -7.99
C ARG A 80 6.62 -5.34 -8.67
N VAL A 81 5.68 -4.91 -7.87
CA VAL A 81 4.42 -4.35 -8.35
C VAL A 81 4.04 -3.18 -7.46
N GLY A 82 3.53 -2.13 -8.08
CA GLY A 82 2.98 -1.00 -7.38
C GLY A 82 1.61 -0.68 -7.91
N GLY A 83 0.73 -0.25 -7.01
CA GLY A 83 -0.63 0.05 -7.39
C GLY A 83 -1.19 1.22 -6.63
N ARG A 84 -2.37 1.64 -7.05
CA ARG A 84 -3.06 2.78 -6.49
C ARG A 84 -4.46 2.35 -6.06
N PHE A 85 -4.84 2.76 -4.86
CA PHE A 85 -6.19 2.49 -4.35
C PHE A 85 -7.19 3.38 -5.08
N ASP A 86 -8.40 2.84 -5.31
CA ASP A 86 -9.47 3.63 -5.90
C ASP A 86 -9.85 4.79 -4.99
N THR A 87 -9.87 4.55 -3.69
CA THR A 87 -10.17 5.56 -2.69
C THR A 87 -8.97 5.68 -1.77
N PRO A 88 -8.34 6.86 -1.68
CA PRO A 88 -7.21 7.03 -0.76
C PRO A 88 -7.59 6.76 0.68
N LEU A 89 -6.64 6.22 1.44
CA LEU A 89 -6.81 6.03 2.87
C LEU A 89 -6.69 7.36 3.57
N ASN A 90 -7.52 7.58 4.59
CA ASN A 90 -7.30 8.72 5.47
C ASN A 90 -6.24 8.38 6.52
N ASP A 91 -5.83 9.36 7.31
CA ASP A 91 -4.76 9.16 8.29
C ASP A 91 -5.12 8.09 9.32
N ALA A 92 -6.38 8.05 9.74
CA ALA A 92 -6.82 7.07 10.73
C ALA A 92 -6.75 5.66 10.15
N GLN A 93 -7.15 5.48 8.91
CA GLN A 93 -7.09 4.17 8.25
C GLN A 93 -5.64 3.72 8.07
N LEU A 94 -4.77 4.62 7.65
CA LEU A 94 -3.36 4.27 7.48
C LEU A 94 -2.75 3.90 8.83
N ALA A 95 -3.06 4.64 9.87
CA ALA A 95 -2.57 4.34 11.21
C ALA A 95 -3.10 2.98 11.70
N GLU A 96 -4.35 2.68 11.41
CA GLU A 96 -4.95 1.40 11.79
C GLU A 96 -4.27 0.24 11.08
N ALA A 97 -4.00 0.39 9.79
CA ALA A 97 -3.30 -0.64 9.02
C ALA A 97 -1.90 -0.87 9.58
N MET A 98 -1.19 0.19 9.93
CA MET A 98 0.14 0.08 10.50
C MET A 98 0.10 -0.59 11.87
N ALA A 99 -0.86 -0.24 12.70
CA ALA A 99 -1.00 -0.85 14.02
C ALA A 99 -1.30 -2.34 13.89
N ALA A 100 -2.18 -2.72 12.97
CA ALA A 100 -2.53 -4.12 12.76
C ALA A 100 -1.34 -4.92 12.21
N ALA A 101 -0.51 -4.29 11.37
CA ALA A 101 0.64 -4.96 10.78
C ALA A 101 1.71 -5.28 11.82
N PHE A 102 1.79 -4.49 12.89
CA PHE A 102 2.79 -4.66 13.93
C PHE A 102 2.21 -5.23 15.22
N ALA A 103 0.98 -5.68 15.18
CA ALA A 103 0.34 -6.27 16.36
C ALA A 103 0.86 -7.67 16.67
#